data_0c7d163a9d8abb4f39f1608fcb6f22b5
#
_entry.id   0c7d163a9d8abb4f39f1608fcb6f22b5
#
_cell.length_a   1.000
_cell.length_b   1.000
_cell.length_c   1.000
_cell.angle_alpha   90.00
_cell.angle_beta   90.00
_cell.angle_gamma   90.00
#
_symmetry.space_group_name_H-M   'P 1'
#
loop_
_entity.id
_entity.type
_entity.pdbx_description
1 polymer ?
#
loop_
_entity_poly.entity_id
_entity_poly.type
_entity_poly.pdbx_seq_one_letter_code
_entity_poly.pdbx_strand_id
1 'polypeptide(L)'
;MKSFKKVMAGMLMGIMVIGMLTRCGADPVADDFEKFLNTDMVDVNANYDKIKEETAKWGDLETNEEIKDSINNGIMPNIDDSLDKLSKIKPETDEVKAIKEKYVKVMEAYKEGYTKMLEACDTNDEQTVTEATEKIDEGIKLLDDYNNALESLAKEKDMKIEY
;
A
#
# COMPACT_ATOMS: atom_id res chain seq x y z
N MET A 1 -0.01 26.20 -7.63
CA MET A 1 -0.66 26.10 -6.31
C MET A 1 -2.13 25.67 -6.33
N LYS A 2 -3.06 26.34 -7.04
CA LYS A 2 -4.47 25.88 -7.07
C LYS A 2 -4.70 24.52 -7.73
N SER A 3 -3.89 24.12 -8.71
CA SER A 3 -3.96 22.81 -9.37
C SER A 3 -3.47 21.69 -8.45
N PHE A 4 -2.37 21.90 -7.75
CA PHE A 4 -1.77 20.97 -6.79
C PHE A 4 -2.76 20.58 -5.66
N LYS A 5 -3.41 21.57 -5.03
CA LYS A 5 -4.42 21.35 -3.98
C LYS A 5 -5.65 20.55 -4.47
N LYS A 6 -6.05 20.72 -5.74
CA LYS A 6 -7.19 19.98 -6.31
C LYS A 6 -6.87 18.51 -6.58
N VAL A 7 -5.63 18.23 -7.02
CA VAL A 7 -5.15 16.88 -7.27
C VAL A 7 -5.01 16.12 -5.95
N MET A 8 -4.47 16.78 -4.93
CA MET A 8 -4.25 16.18 -3.60
C MET A 8 -5.54 15.85 -2.84
N ALA A 9 -6.58 16.67 -2.97
CA ALA A 9 -7.88 16.39 -2.34
C ALA A 9 -8.58 15.13 -2.90
N GLY A 10 -8.12 14.61 -4.05
CA GLY A 10 -8.65 13.37 -4.67
C GLY A 10 -7.82 12.12 -4.41
N MET A 11 -6.64 12.23 -3.78
CA MET A 11 -5.79 11.08 -3.46
C MET A 11 -6.32 10.32 -2.24
N LEU A 12 -7.40 9.59 -2.42
CA LEU A 12 -7.81 8.58 -1.44
C LEU A 12 -6.97 7.33 -1.68
N MET A 13 -6.14 6.95 -0.71
CA MET A 13 -5.50 5.65 -0.74
C MET A 13 -6.57 4.56 -0.75
N GLY A 14 -6.33 3.53 -1.55
CA GLY A 14 -7.22 2.36 -1.62
C GLY A 14 -7.39 1.71 -0.24
N ILE A 15 -8.49 0.98 -0.07
CA ILE A 15 -8.74 0.23 1.16
C ILE A 15 -7.99 -1.09 1.06
N MET A 16 -7.05 -1.32 2.00
CA MET A 16 -6.43 -2.64 2.15
C MET A 16 -7.36 -3.54 2.97
N VAL A 17 -7.55 -4.75 2.48
CA VAL A 17 -8.19 -5.81 3.25
C VAL A 17 -7.20 -6.26 4.32
N ILE A 18 -7.46 -5.89 5.56
CA ILE A 18 -6.72 -6.36 6.73
C ILE A 18 -7.66 -7.31 7.47
N GLY A 19 -7.39 -8.61 7.41
CA GLY A 19 -8.30 -9.58 8.00
C GLY A 19 -7.57 -10.66 8.77
N MET A 20 -8.19 -11.18 9.81
CA MET A 20 -7.79 -12.44 10.42
C MET A 20 -8.49 -13.59 9.69
N LEU A 21 -7.73 -14.62 9.37
CA LEU A 21 -8.27 -15.84 8.80
C LEU A 21 -8.48 -16.88 9.90
N THR A 22 -9.62 -17.53 9.88
CA THR A 22 -9.91 -18.65 10.78
C THR A 22 -10.37 -19.87 9.99
N ARG A 23 -9.87 -21.05 10.34
CA ARG A 23 -10.19 -22.30 9.66
C ARG A 23 -10.22 -23.54 10.55
N CYS A 24 -10.88 -24.61 10.04
CA CYS A 24 -10.89 -25.95 10.60
C CYS A 24 -10.49 -26.96 9.50
N GLY A 25 -9.28 -27.54 9.56
CA GLY A 25 -8.79 -28.58 8.64
C GLY A 25 -7.35 -28.35 8.15
N ALA A 26 -6.60 -29.41 7.80
CA ALA A 26 -5.21 -29.32 7.32
C ALA A 26 -5.16 -29.10 5.79
N ASP A 27 -4.68 -27.96 5.34
CA ASP A 27 -4.37 -27.59 3.94
C ASP A 27 -3.16 -26.68 3.95
N PRO A 28 -2.01 -27.09 3.38
CA PRO A 28 -0.78 -26.32 3.44
C PRO A 28 -0.90 -24.89 2.89
N VAL A 29 -1.73 -24.68 1.86
CA VAL A 29 -1.93 -23.33 1.28
C VAL A 29 -2.73 -22.46 2.27
N ALA A 30 -3.75 -23.02 2.90
CA ALA A 30 -4.54 -22.28 3.86
C ALA A 30 -3.74 -21.95 5.14
N ASP A 31 -2.91 -22.88 5.62
CA ASP A 31 -2.06 -22.67 6.80
C ASP A 31 -1.00 -21.58 6.51
N ASP A 32 -0.37 -21.61 5.33
CA ASP A 32 0.57 -20.58 4.88
C ASP A 32 -0.12 -19.21 4.69
N PHE A 33 -1.32 -19.21 4.14
CA PHE A 33 -2.10 -17.99 3.94
C PHE A 33 -2.56 -17.36 5.26
N GLU A 34 -3.00 -18.20 6.22
CA GLU A 34 -3.34 -17.75 7.58
C GLU A 34 -2.12 -17.13 8.25
N LYS A 35 -0.96 -17.80 8.22
CA LYS A 35 0.30 -17.28 8.76
C LYS A 35 0.69 -15.96 8.09
N PHE A 36 0.61 -15.91 6.76
CA PHE A 36 0.93 -14.70 5.99
C PHE A 36 0.12 -13.50 6.46
N LEU A 37 -1.21 -13.61 6.55
CA LEU A 37 -2.07 -12.49 6.95
C LEU A 37 -1.98 -12.18 8.45
N ASN A 38 -2.05 -13.20 9.31
CA ASN A 38 -2.19 -13.00 10.75
C ASN A 38 -0.85 -12.75 11.46
N THR A 39 0.27 -13.04 10.81
CA THR A 39 1.61 -12.92 11.43
C THR A 39 2.55 -12.07 10.58
N ASP A 40 2.77 -12.48 9.34
CA ASP A 40 3.84 -11.91 8.52
C ASP A 40 3.52 -10.49 8.05
N MET A 41 2.23 -10.18 7.77
CA MET A 41 1.79 -8.89 7.26
C MET A 41 1.41 -7.86 8.34
N VAL A 42 1.40 -8.22 9.62
CA VAL A 42 0.92 -7.33 10.70
C VAL A 42 1.67 -5.98 10.71
N ASP A 43 3.00 -6.03 10.71
CA ASP A 43 3.81 -4.81 10.74
C ASP A 43 3.75 -4.03 9.40
N VAL A 44 3.62 -4.75 8.29
CA VAL A 44 3.46 -4.13 6.96
C VAL A 44 2.13 -3.39 6.87
N ASN A 45 1.06 -3.98 7.39
CA ASN A 45 -0.26 -3.36 7.49
C ASN A 45 -0.24 -2.13 8.40
N ALA A 46 0.45 -2.19 9.53
CA ALA A 46 0.62 -1.05 10.44
C ALA A 46 1.36 0.13 9.76
N ASN A 47 2.33 -0.16 8.89
CA ASN A 47 2.99 0.88 8.09
C ASN A 47 2.05 1.50 7.06
N TYR A 48 1.22 0.67 6.40
CA TYR A 48 0.21 1.16 5.47
C TYR A 48 -0.80 2.11 6.14
N ASP A 49 -1.25 1.77 7.36
CA ASP A 49 -2.15 2.64 8.13
C ASP A 49 -1.49 4.00 8.45
N LYS A 50 -0.21 4.02 8.81
CA LYS A 50 0.52 5.28 9.01
C LYS A 50 0.63 6.11 7.74
N ILE A 51 0.88 5.48 6.59
CA ILE A 51 0.90 6.17 5.29
C ILE A 51 -0.47 6.78 5.01
N LYS A 52 -1.55 6.03 5.25
CA LYS A 52 -2.93 6.47 5.06
C LYS A 52 -3.30 7.62 6.00
N GLU A 53 -2.92 7.56 7.27
CA GLU A 53 -3.11 8.64 8.24
C GLU A 53 -2.34 9.91 7.83
N GLU A 54 -1.13 9.75 7.30
CA GLU A 54 -0.32 10.89 6.86
C GLU A 54 -0.90 11.54 5.61
N THR A 55 -1.31 10.75 4.61
CA THR A 55 -1.96 11.28 3.40
C THR A 55 -3.31 11.92 3.68
N ALA A 56 -4.05 11.46 4.69
CA ALA A 56 -5.33 12.07 5.09
C ALA A 56 -5.18 13.53 5.56
N LYS A 57 -4.00 13.92 6.06
CA LYS A 57 -3.72 15.31 6.48
C LYS A 57 -3.46 16.27 5.31
N TRP A 58 -3.23 15.75 4.10
CA TRP A 58 -2.78 16.55 2.96
C TRP A 58 -3.79 17.61 2.51
N GLY A 59 -5.09 17.40 2.79
CA GLY A 59 -6.12 18.39 2.54
C GLY A 59 -5.91 19.71 3.29
N ASP A 60 -5.24 19.66 4.43
CA ASP A 60 -4.98 20.78 5.34
C ASP A 60 -3.60 21.44 5.10
N LEU A 61 -2.71 20.79 4.34
CA LEU A 61 -1.36 21.32 4.06
C LEU A 61 -1.44 22.51 3.08
N GLU A 62 -0.68 23.55 3.38
CA GLU A 62 -0.76 24.81 2.62
C GLU A 62 0.43 25.04 1.70
N THR A 63 1.58 24.44 1.99
CA THR A 63 2.85 24.68 1.30
C THR A 63 3.47 23.40 0.75
N ASN A 64 4.34 23.54 -0.28
CA ASN A 64 5.12 22.42 -0.79
C ASN A 64 6.10 21.87 0.26
N GLU A 65 6.60 22.69 1.16
CA GLU A 65 7.50 22.24 2.23
C GLU A 65 6.77 21.31 3.21
N GLU A 66 5.54 21.63 3.60
CA GLU A 66 4.72 20.75 4.44
C GLU A 66 4.45 19.40 3.75
N ILE A 67 4.21 19.40 2.43
CA ILE A 67 4.04 18.16 1.67
C ILE A 67 5.33 17.36 1.63
N LYS A 68 6.48 18.02 1.38
CA LYS A 68 7.79 17.37 1.39
C LYS A 68 8.11 16.77 2.76
N ASP A 69 7.82 17.50 3.83
CA ASP A 69 8.02 17.02 5.19
C ASP A 69 7.15 15.79 5.49
N SER A 70 5.88 15.82 5.09
CA SER A 70 4.96 14.67 5.20
C SER A 70 5.48 13.46 4.44
N ILE A 71 5.93 13.64 3.19
CA ILE A 71 6.49 12.54 2.39
C ILE A 71 7.77 12.00 3.01
N ASN A 72 8.73 12.86 3.34
CA ASN A 72 10.06 12.45 3.81
C ASN A 72 10.03 11.82 5.20
N ASN A 73 9.17 12.31 6.10
CA ASN A 73 9.15 11.91 7.50
C ASN A 73 8.00 10.96 7.85
N GLY A 74 6.88 11.01 7.11
CA GLY A 74 5.69 10.23 7.37
C GLY A 74 5.46 9.08 6.39
N ILE A 75 5.72 9.26 5.09
CA ILE A 75 5.33 8.30 4.06
C ILE A 75 6.50 7.41 3.63
N MET A 76 7.58 7.97 3.12
CA MET A 76 8.70 7.22 2.56
C MET A 76 9.34 6.24 3.54
N PRO A 77 9.57 6.60 4.84
CA PRO A 77 10.13 5.64 5.80
C PRO A 77 9.24 4.41 6.01
N ASN A 78 7.91 4.58 5.99
CA ASN A 78 6.97 3.47 6.15
C ASN A 78 6.87 2.59 4.88
N ILE A 79 7.03 3.18 3.69
CA ILE A 79 7.13 2.42 2.43
C ILE A 79 8.43 1.59 2.41
N ASP A 80 9.55 2.21 2.76
CA ASP A 80 10.87 1.54 2.77
C ASP A 80 10.92 0.40 3.80
N ASP A 81 10.39 0.62 5.00
CA ASP A 81 10.29 -0.43 6.02
C ASP A 81 9.35 -1.56 5.58
N SER A 82 8.25 -1.24 4.90
CA SER A 82 7.35 -2.26 4.33
C SER A 82 8.06 -3.12 3.28
N LEU A 83 8.79 -2.51 2.35
CA LEU A 83 9.57 -3.23 1.33
C LEU A 83 10.67 -4.10 1.95
N ASP A 84 11.37 -3.59 2.98
CA ASP A 84 12.37 -4.36 3.72
C ASP A 84 11.74 -5.58 4.41
N LYS A 85 10.60 -5.41 5.10
CA LYS A 85 9.86 -6.51 5.73
C LYS A 85 9.37 -7.53 4.70
N LEU A 86 8.75 -7.08 3.62
CA LEU A 86 8.27 -7.93 2.53
C LEU A 86 9.39 -8.77 1.91
N SER A 87 10.61 -8.23 1.82
CA SER A 87 11.78 -8.96 1.31
C SER A 87 12.16 -10.16 2.19
N LYS A 88 11.86 -10.08 3.49
CA LYS A 88 12.17 -11.11 4.50
C LYS A 88 11.06 -12.15 4.66
N ILE A 89 9.83 -11.80 4.32
CA ILE A 89 8.67 -12.71 4.33
C ILE A 89 8.87 -13.76 3.22
N LYS A 90 8.81 -15.03 3.60
CA LYS A 90 9.00 -16.18 2.70
C LYS A 90 7.84 -17.15 2.83
N PRO A 91 6.74 -16.91 2.11
CA PRO A 91 5.65 -17.87 2.07
C PRO A 91 6.14 -19.22 1.52
N GLU A 92 5.52 -20.30 1.96
CA GLU A 92 5.92 -21.65 1.58
C GLU A 92 5.29 -22.06 0.25
N THR A 93 4.04 -21.63 -0.01
CA THR A 93 3.24 -21.99 -1.18
C THR A 93 3.35 -20.97 -2.30
N ASP A 94 3.14 -21.41 -3.53
CA ASP A 94 3.26 -20.53 -4.70
C ASP A 94 2.08 -19.55 -4.78
N GLU A 95 0.91 -19.93 -4.30
CA GLU A 95 -0.28 -19.08 -4.22
C GLU A 95 -0.04 -17.88 -3.31
N VAL A 96 0.49 -18.10 -2.12
CA VAL A 96 0.78 -17.03 -1.15
C VAL A 96 1.97 -16.17 -1.60
N LYS A 97 3.00 -16.77 -2.23
CA LYS A 97 4.09 -16.02 -2.88
C LYS A 97 3.57 -15.05 -3.93
N ALA A 98 2.66 -15.51 -4.80
CA ALA A 98 2.07 -14.65 -5.84
C ALA A 98 1.27 -13.48 -5.23
N ILE A 99 0.56 -13.70 -4.14
CA ILE A 99 -0.14 -12.65 -3.39
C ILE A 99 0.87 -11.65 -2.80
N LYS A 100 1.92 -12.12 -2.13
CA LYS A 100 2.98 -11.25 -1.60
C LYS A 100 3.59 -10.37 -2.70
N GLU A 101 3.91 -10.96 -3.86
CA GLU A 101 4.49 -10.23 -5.00
C GLU A 101 3.57 -9.11 -5.52
N LYS A 102 2.24 -9.31 -5.48
CA LYS A 102 1.30 -8.25 -5.82
C LYS A 102 1.43 -7.06 -4.86
N TYR A 103 1.55 -7.32 -3.56
CA TYR A 103 1.69 -6.25 -2.59
C TYR A 103 3.04 -5.52 -2.67
N VAL A 104 4.12 -6.24 -3.01
CA VAL A 104 5.42 -5.61 -3.31
C VAL A 104 5.26 -4.57 -4.42
N LYS A 105 4.56 -4.91 -5.51
CA LYS A 105 4.30 -3.97 -6.62
C LYS A 105 3.48 -2.75 -6.18
N VAL A 106 2.54 -2.91 -5.25
CA VAL A 106 1.80 -1.78 -4.67
C VAL A 106 2.77 -0.80 -4.00
N MET A 107 3.65 -1.31 -3.13
CA MET A 107 4.62 -0.48 -2.40
C MET A 107 5.65 0.16 -3.33
N GLU A 108 6.08 -0.54 -4.38
CA GLU A 108 6.99 0.00 -5.40
C GLU A 108 6.33 1.15 -6.19
N ALA A 109 5.07 0.99 -6.60
CA ALA A 109 4.33 2.02 -7.31
C ALA A 109 4.11 3.26 -6.42
N TYR A 110 3.77 3.08 -5.15
CA TYR A 110 3.67 4.17 -4.19
C TYR A 110 5.02 4.88 -3.99
N LYS A 111 6.11 4.11 -3.83
CA LYS A 111 7.45 4.69 -3.71
C LYS A 111 7.80 5.58 -4.91
N GLU A 112 7.55 5.09 -6.13
CA GLU A 112 7.80 5.84 -7.35
C GLU A 112 6.92 7.11 -7.40
N GLY A 113 5.63 6.99 -7.10
CA GLY A 113 4.70 8.11 -7.09
C GLY A 113 5.09 9.20 -6.09
N TYR A 114 5.42 8.84 -4.86
CA TYR A 114 5.83 9.81 -3.84
C TYR A 114 7.21 10.41 -4.13
N THR A 115 8.12 9.66 -4.75
CA THR A 115 9.40 10.22 -5.23
C THR A 115 9.18 11.29 -6.29
N LYS A 116 8.29 11.04 -7.24
CA LYS A 116 7.90 12.06 -8.25
C LYS A 116 7.17 13.24 -7.62
N MET A 117 6.39 13.02 -6.56
CA MET A 117 5.73 14.10 -5.84
C MET A 117 6.72 15.03 -5.15
N LEU A 118 7.81 14.50 -4.58
CA LEU A 118 8.91 15.31 -4.05
C LEU A 118 9.55 16.17 -5.14
N GLU A 119 9.81 15.59 -6.33
CA GLU A 119 10.32 16.33 -7.49
C GLU A 119 9.36 17.44 -7.92
N ALA A 120 8.06 17.15 -7.95
CA ALA A 120 7.03 18.14 -8.29
C ALA A 120 6.96 19.30 -7.28
N CYS A 121 7.20 19.02 -5.98
CA CYS A 121 7.27 20.05 -4.96
C CYS A 121 8.47 20.99 -5.15
N ASP A 122 9.61 20.48 -5.65
CA ASP A 122 10.81 21.27 -5.91
C ASP A 122 10.69 22.10 -7.19
N THR A 123 10.12 21.52 -8.25
CA THR A 123 10.03 22.14 -9.57
C THR A 123 8.81 23.03 -9.77
N ASN A 124 7.74 22.79 -9.01
CA ASN A 124 6.38 23.34 -9.24
C ASN A 124 5.83 23.04 -10.63
N ASP A 125 6.28 21.96 -11.27
CA ASP A 125 5.87 21.56 -12.62
C ASP A 125 4.57 20.73 -12.58
N GLU A 126 3.55 21.21 -13.29
CA GLU A 126 2.23 20.55 -13.35
C GLU A 126 2.29 19.17 -14.03
N GLN A 127 3.20 18.97 -14.96
CA GLN A 127 3.36 17.67 -15.62
C GLN A 127 3.91 16.64 -14.65
N THR A 128 4.93 17.00 -13.86
CA THR A 128 5.51 16.13 -12.82
C THR A 128 4.47 15.77 -11.75
N VAL A 129 3.60 16.72 -11.36
CA VAL A 129 2.45 16.43 -10.46
C VAL A 129 1.51 15.40 -11.09
N THR A 130 1.22 15.54 -12.37
CA THR A 130 0.33 14.59 -13.07
C THR A 130 0.95 13.18 -13.10
N GLU A 131 2.22 13.07 -13.46
CA GLU A 131 2.96 11.81 -13.49
C GLU A 131 3.04 11.15 -12.09
N ALA A 132 3.26 11.93 -11.04
CA ALA A 132 3.25 11.46 -9.66
C ALA A 132 1.87 10.87 -9.29
N THR A 133 0.81 11.59 -9.64
CA THR A 133 -0.58 11.16 -9.39
C THR A 133 -0.90 9.87 -10.13
N GLU A 134 -0.54 9.76 -11.40
CA GLU A 134 -0.75 8.56 -12.20
C GLU A 134 -0.07 7.33 -11.59
N LYS A 135 1.13 7.50 -11.00
CA LYS A 135 1.83 6.42 -10.31
C LYS A 135 1.18 6.01 -8.99
N ILE A 136 0.66 6.96 -8.23
CA ILE A 136 -0.11 6.66 -7.02
C ILE A 136 -1.42 5.96 -7.38
N ASP A 137 -2.11 6.40 -8.43
CA ASP A 137 -3.33 5.76 -8.96
C ASP A 137 -3.05 4.34 -9.47
N GLU A 138 -1.88 4.10 -10.08
CA GLU A 138 -1.42 2.75 -10.42
C GLU A 138 -1.28 1.88 -9.16
N GLY A 139 -0.66 2.41 -8.11
CA GLY A 139 -0.56 1.74 -6.81
C GLY A 139 -1.93 1.38 -6.22
N ILE A 140 -2.92 2.26 -6.32
CA ILE A 140 -4.30 2.00 -5.87
C ILE A 140 -4.92 0.84 -6.66
N LYS A 141 -4.78 0.81 -7.99
CA LYS A 141 -5.29 -0.30 -8.82
C LYS A 141 -4.60 -1.62 -8.49
N LEU A 142 -3.29 -1.60 -8.26
CA LEU A 142 -2.54 -2.78 -7.83
C LEU A 142 -2.98 -3.27 -6.45
N LEU A 143 -3.37 -2.36 -5.55
CA LEU A 143 -3.93 -2.71 -4.25
C LEU A 143 -5.30 -3.38 -4.38
N ASP A 144 -6.16 -2.90 -5.28
CA ASP A 144 -7.43 -3.58 -5.60
C ASP A 144 -7.18 -4.99 -6.15
N ASP A 145 -6.20 -5.16 -7.03
CA ASP A 145 -5.80 -6.48 -7.56
C ASP A 145 -5.24 -7.41 -6.47
N TYR A 146 -4.52 -6.86 -5.48
CA TYR A 146 -4.08 -7.59 -4.30
C TYR A 146 -5.25 -8.03 -3.43
N ASN A 147 -6.16 -7.12 -3.10
CA ASN A 147 -7.35 -7.40 -2.29
C ASN A 147 -8.23 -8.48 -2.96
N ASN A 148 -8.46 -8.37 -4.27
CA ASN A 148 -9.21 -9.38 -5.03
C ASN A 148 -8.53 -10.76 -4.99
N ALA A 149 -7.20 -10.80 -5.00
CA ALA A 149 -6.47 -12.07 -4.90
C ALA A 149 -6.59 -12.69 -3.49
N LEU A 150 -6.54 -11.86 -2.43
CA LEU A 150 -6.80 -12.31 -1.05
C LEU A 150 -8.19 -12.93 -0.91
N GLU A 151 -9.22 -12.22 -1.35
CA GLU A 151 -10.62 -12.67 -1.28
C GLU A 151 -10.84 -13.95 -2.10
N SER A 152 -10.23 -14.04 -3.27
CA SER A 152 -10.34 -15.22 -4.14
C SER A 152 -9.71 -16.45 -3.48
N LEU A 153 -8.53 -16.34 -2.91
CA LEU A 153 -7.87 -17.45 -2.22
C LEU A 153 -8.61 -17.84 -0.94
N ALA A 154 -9.06 -16.86 -0.15
CA ALA A 154 -9.87 -17.13 1.04
C ALA A 154 -11.14 -17.91 0.69
N LYS A 155 -11.86 -17.49 -0.36
CA LYS A 155 -13.05 -18.19 -0.84
C LYS A 155 -12.75 -19.60 -1.35
N GLU A 156 -11.66 -19.78 -2.10
CA GLU A 156 -11.22 -21.10 -2.58
C GLU A 156 -10.94 -22.07 -1.44
N LYS A 157 -10.40 -21.55 -0.34
CA LYS A 157 -10.01 -22.35 0.84
C LYS A 157 -11.08 -22.40 1.94
N ASP A 158 -12.32 -21.95 1.67
CA ASP A 158 -13.40 -21.84 2.66
C ASP A 158 -13.01 -21.07 3.93
N MET A 159 -12.16 -20.04 3.76
CA MET A 159 -11.69 -19.16 4.84
C MET A 159 -12.49 -17.87 4.86
N LYS A 160 -12.64 -17.27 6.05
CA LYS A 160 -13.28 -15.96 6.20
C LYS A 160 -12.24 -14.91 6.52
N ILE A 161 -12.27 -13.81 5.78
CA ILE A 161 -11.51 -12.60 6.13
C ILE A 161 -12.42 -11.74 7.02
N GLU A 162 -11.97 -11.45 8.25
CA GLU A 162 -12.63 -10.51 9.14
C GLU A 162 -11.92 -9.14 9.01
N TYR A 163 -12.70 -8.05 8.79
CA TYR A 163 -12.21 -6.70 8.52
C TYR A 163 -12.19 -5.86 9.79
#